data_8e3e69cb66d3cb60c0435f495726d4ee
#
_entry.id   8e3e69cb66d3cb60c0435f495726d4ee
#
_cell.length_a   1.000
_cell.length_b   1.000
_cell.length_c   1.000
_cell.angle_alpha   90.00
_cell.angle_beta   90.00
_cell.angle_gamma   90.00
#
_symmetry.space_group_name_H-M   'P 1'
#
loop_
_entity.id
_entity.type
_entity.pdbx_description
1 polymer ?
#
loop_
_entity_poly.entity_id
_entity_poly.type
_entity_poly.pdbx_seq_one_letter_code
_entity_poly.pdbx_strand_id
1 'polypeptide(L)'
;NEGFDKPKRVNIFTSNYDTLFEMIFDKLSKENRLTYFNDGSRGFFKKFVSTENYHLKISHSGMSDSFQREIPTINLLKIHGSVTWINSNNEIEVNLENKIFEKLCNSSDKIINLITKFNDNNVSTEDNLLDPKKYEETLLFGSLTEEKLSEELFRIFEKFSDEVESFYLLYKTFPVVNPTKEKFSDTVFQQHYYQLLRMLSFELEKNDSVLIVFGFSFSDEHILEIVRRSIVNPKLKIYVIAFNEGAKKQIKEKLGNLGGNIIEYLPSISSPDGNEVQGNFSYLNSLFDAKGSDK
;
A
#
# COMPACT_ATOMS: atom_id res chain seq x y z
N ASN A 1 0.36 -18.54 -24.50
CA ASN A 1 -0.93 -19.20 -24.80
C ASN A 1 -1.92 -18.84 -23.70
N GLU A 2 -2.47 -17.65 -23.82
CA GLU A 2 -3.52 -17.19 -22.94
C GLU A 2 -4.82 -17.86 -23.39
N GLY A 3 -5.36 -18.73 -22.57
CA GLY A 3 -6.65 -19.37 -22.84
C GLY A 3 -7.71 -18.29 -23.05
N PHE A 4 -8.51 -18.43 -24.09
CA PHE A 4 -9.59 -17.49 -24.46
C PHE A 4 -10.59 -17.26 -23.32
N ASP A 5 -10.66 -18.17 -22.35
CA ASP A 5 -11.63 -18.19 -21.27
C ASP A 5 -11.14 -17.52 -19.96
N LYS A 6 -9.87 -17.16 -19.86
CA LYS A 6 -9.35 -16.49 -18.65
C LYS A 6 -9.40 -14.97 -18.80
N PRO A 7 -9.89 -14.24 -17.78
CA PRO A 7 -9.90 -12.78 -17.82
C PRO A 7 -8.47 -12.26 -17.92
N LYS A 8 -8.21 -11.40 -18.89
CA LYS A 8 -6.92 -10.72 -19.07
C LYS A 8 -6.76 -9.59 -18.05
N ARG A 9 -6.70 -9.95 -16.77
CA ARG A 9 -6.69 -8.99 -15.67
C ARG A 9 -5.63 -9.35 -14.64
N VAL A 10 -4.90 -8.31 -14.21
CA VAL A 10 -3.99 -8.34 -13.05
C VAL A 10 -4.52 -7.36 -12.03
N ASN A 11 -4.62 -7.77 -10.76
CA ASN A 11 -5.01 -6.92 -9.65
C ASN A 11 -3.78 -6.63 -8.78
N ILE A 12 -3.42 -5.35 -8.65
CA ILE A 12 -2.39 -4.87 -7.75
C ILE A 12 -3.09 -4.30 -6.52
N PHE A 13 -3.02 -5.02 -5.42
CA PHE A 13 -3.47 -4.53 -4.11
C PHE A 13 -2.31 -3.85 -3.41
N THR A 14 -2.46 -2.59 -3.04
CA THR A 14 -1.43 -1.85 -2.33
C THR A 14 -1.97 -1.23 -1.04
N SER A 15 -1.14 -1.29 0.01
CA SER A 15 -1.37 -0.54 1.25
C SER A 15 -0.77 0.87 1.19
N ASN A 16 0.02 1.18 0.14
CA ASN A 16 0.60 2.49 -0.04
C ASN A 16 -0.45 3.50 -0.51
N TYR A 17 -0.46 4.65 0.09
CA TYR A 17 -1.37 5.76 -0.24
C TYR A 17 -0.73 6.84 -1.14
N ASP A 18 0.57 6.69 -1.48
CA ASP A 18 1.27 7.56 -2.44
C ASP A 18 0.76 7.39 -3.88
N THR A 19 1.25 8.22 -4.80
CA THR A 19 0.86 8.21 -6.22
C THR A 19 1.90 7.58 -7.14
N LEU A 20 2.80 6.78 -6.61
CA LEU A 20 3.91 6.20 -7.39
C LEU A 20 3.39 5.31 -8.53
N PHE A 21 2.42 4.45 -8.25
CA PHE A 21 1.83 3.57 -9.26
C PHE A 21 1.12 4.36 -10.36
N GLU A 22 0.35 5.38 -10.01
CA GLU A 22 -0.36 6.23 -10.95
C GLU A 22 0.61 6.96 -11.89
N MET A 23 1.72 7.51 -11.35
CA MET A 23 2.78 8.12 -12.16
C MET A 23 3.44 7.13 -13.12
N ILE A 24 3.68 5.89 -12.67
CA ILE A 24 4.23 4.82 -13.52
C ILE A 24 3.23 4.45 -14.60
N PHE A 25 1.95 4.31 -14.27
CA PHE A 25 0.90 3.95 -15.21
C PHE A 25 0.69 5.02 -16.27
N ASP A 26 0.76 6.31 -15.91
CA ASP A 26 0.74 7.41 -16.88
C ASP A 26 1.88 7.31 -17.89
N LYS A 27 3.08 6.95 -17.45
CA LYS A 27 4.22 6.72 -18.33
C LYS A 27 3.98 5.50 -19.24
N LEU A 28 3.59 4.37 -18.64
CA LEU A 28 3.40 3.11 -19.38
C LEU A 28 2.22 3.17 -20.35
N SER A 29 1.16 3.94 -20.08
CA SER A 29 0.02 4.11 -20.99
C SER A 29 0.39 4.78 -22.30
N LYS A 30 1.44 5.61 -22.30
CA LYS A 30 1.98 6.22 -23.53
C LYS A 30 2.74 5.21 -24.39
N GLU A 31 3.40 4.24 -23.74
CA GLU A 31 4.23 3.22 -24.38
C GLU A 31 3.38 1.99 -24.78
N ASN A 32 2.44 1.59 -23.96
CA ASN A 32 1.64 0.37 -24.08
C ASN A 32 0.15 0.66 -24.34
N ARG A 33 -0.18 1.09 -25.55
CA ARG A 33 -1.55 1.47 -25.94
C ARG A 33 -2.58 0.36 -25.86
N LEU A 34 -2.16 -0.89 -25.84
CA LEU A 34 -3.02 -2.09 -25.77
C LEU A 34 -3.11 -2.67 -24.36
N THR A 35 -2.78 -1.88 -23.33
CA THR A 35 -3.00 -2.23 -21.91
C THR A 35 -3.81 -1.12 -21.26
N TYR A 36 -4.84 -1.48 -20.55
CA TYR A 36 -5.67 -0.54 -19.79
C TYR A 36 -5.25 -0.55 -18.33
N PHE A 37 -4.91 0.63 -17.80
CA PHE A 37 -4.62 0.85 -16.39
C PHE A 37 -5.86 1.44 -15.73
N ASN A 38 -6.30 0.80 -14.65
CA ASN A 38 -7.56 1.10 -13.99
C ASN A 38 -7.35 1.33 -12.50
N ASP A 39 -7.51 2.55 -12.05
CA ASP A 39 -7.46 2.95 -10.64
C ASP A 39 -8.82 2.92 -9.94
N GLY A 40 -9.84 2.38 -10.62
CA GLY A 40 -11.22 2.35 -10.13
C GLY A 40 -11.97 3.67 -10.30
N SER A 41 -11.34 4.73 -10.82
CA SER A 41 -11.99 6.03 -11.02
C SER A 41 -12.60 6.16 -12.41
N ARG A 42 -13.73 6.88 -12.52
CA ARG A 42 -14.38 7.25 -13.78
C ARG A 42 -14.95 8.65 -13.71
N GLY A 43 -14.93 9.33 -14.83
CA GLY A 43 -15.43 10.68 -15.02
C GLY A 43 -14.53 11.47 -15.97
N PHE A 44 -14.95 12.66 -16.36
CA PHE A 44 -14.14 13.54 -17.22
C PHE A 44 -13.50 14.68 -16.43
N PHE A 45 -14.29 15.58 -15.89
CA PHE A 45 -13.80 16.70 -15.08
C PHE A 45 -13.60 16.31 -13.62
N LYS A 46 -14.55 15.56 -13.08
CA LYS A 46 -14.48 14.95 -11.76
C LYS A 46 -14.46 13.45 -11.93
N LYS A 47 -13.56 12.80 -11.25
CA LYS A 47 -13.42 11.35 -11.25
C LYS A 47 -13.83 10.81 -9.90
N PHE A 48 -14.71 9.81 -9.91
CA PHE A 48 -15.17 9.14 -8.71
C PHE A 48 -14.75 7.68 -8.72
N VAL A 49 -14.21 7.23 -7.59
CA VAL A 49 -13.76 5.84 -7.39
C VAL A 49 -14.96 4.99 -7.01
N SER A 50 -15.14 3.87 -7.71
CA SER A 50 -16.09 2.82 -7.35
C SER A 50 -15.46 1.46 -7.52
N THR A 51 -15.76 0.55 -6.59
CA THR A 51 -15.30 -0.84 -6.67
C THR A 51 -15.87 -1.59 -7.86
N GLU A 52 -17.03 -1.19 -8.36
CA GLU A 52 -17.65 -1.76 -9.57
C GLU A 52 -16.79 -1.55 -10.83
N ASN A 53 -16.05 -0.44 -10.88
CA ASN A 53 -15.20 -0.11 -12.01
C ASN A 53 -14.04 -1.11 -12.21
N TYR A 54 -13.63 -1.83 -11.17
CA TYR A 54 -12.58 -2.85 -11.27
C TYR A 54 -13.04 -4.12 -12.02
N HIS A 55 -14.36 -4.29 -12.22
CA HIS A 55 -14.92 -5.43 -12.92
C HIS A 55 -15.16 -5.19 -14.41
N LEU A 56 -14.92 -3.97 -14.88
CA LEU A 56 -15.11 -3.61 -16.28
C LEU A 56 -14.16 -4.38 -17.19
N LYS A 57 -14.66 -4.79 -18.35
CA LYS A 57 -13.89 -5.34 -19.44
C LYS A 57 -13.86 -4.32 -20.59
N ILE A 58 -12.67 -4.08 -21.11
CA ILE A 58 -12.46 -3.16 -22.23
C ILE A 58 -12.08 -3.98 -23.44
N SER A 59 -12.73 -3.71 -24.58
CA SER A 59 -12.43 -4.36 -25.85
C SER A 59 -12.19 -3.32 -26.94
N HIS A 60 -11.30 -3.67 -27.85
CA HIS A 60 -11.02 -2.91 -29.06
C HIS A 60 -11.65 -3.61 -30.25
N SER A 61 -12.43 -2.88 -31.06
CA SER A 61 -13.16 -3.41 -32.21
C SER A 61 -12.54 -3.09 -33.58
N GLY A 62 -11.49 -2.28 -33.62
CA GLY A 62 -10.97 -1.68 -34.84
C GLY A 62 -11.80 -0.49 -35.31
N MET A 63 -11.47 0.08 -36.47
CA MET A 63 -12.17 1.27 -37.00
C MET A 63 -13.52 0.93 -37.58
N SER A 64 -13.77 -0.31 -37.96
CA SER A 64 -14.99 -0.76 -38.66
C SER A 64 -15.71 -1.90 -37.95
N ASP A 65 -15.48 -2.05 -36.63
CA ASP A 65 -16.06 -3.14 -35.83
C ASP A 65 -15.83 -4.55 -36.41
N SER A 66 -14.72 -4.71 -37.16
CA SER A 66 -14.38 -5.94 -37.88
C SER A 66 -13.89 -7.06 -37.01
N PHE A 67 -13.48 -6.76 -35.76
CA PHE A 67 -13.02 -7.75 -34.77
C PHE A 67 -13.29 -7.23 -33.35
N GLN A 68 -13.26 -8.14 -32.40
CA GLN A 68 -13.32 -7.80 -30.98
C GLN A 68 -12.14 -8.42 -30.25
N ARG A 69 -11.32 -7.58 -29.62
CA ARG A 69 -10.16 -8.00 -28.83
C ARG A 69 -10.26 -7.44 -27.43
N GLU A 70 -10.31 -8.32 -26.44
CA GLU A 70 -10.22 -7.90 -25.03
C GLU A 70 -8.83 -7.27 -24.75
N ILE A 71 -8.83 -6.09 -24.15
CA ILE A 71 -7.64 -5.36 -23.75
C ILE A 71 -7.22 -5.86 -22.35
N PRO A 72 -5.96 -6.31 -22.17
CA PRO A 72 -5.44 -6.62 -20.85
C PRO A 72 -5.59 -5.44 -19.89
N THR A 73 -6.10 -5.71 -18.70
CA THR A 73 -6.38 -4.68 -17.70
C THR A 73 -5.51 -4.90 -16.47
N ILE A 74 -4.86 -3.84 -15.99
CA ILE A 74 -4.15 -3.82 -14.71
C ILE A 74 -4.92 -2.91 -13.78
N ASN A 75 -5.53 -3.50 -12.76
CA ASN A 75 -6.24 -2.78 -11.71
C ASN A 75 -5.27 -2.39 -10.58
N LEU A 76 -5.37 -1.15 -10.11
CA LEU A 76 -4.71 -0.64 -8.93
C LEU A 76 -5.72 -0.45 -7.80
N LEU A 77 -5.67 -1.29 -6.78
CA LEU A 77 -6.60 -1.30 -5.66
C LEU A 77 -5.87 -0.78 -4.41
N LYS A 78 -6.14 0.47 -4.04
CA LYS A 78 -5.53 1.13 -2.87
C LYS A 78 -6.32 0.82 -1.61
N ILE A 79 -5.94 -0.26 -0.92
CA ILE A 79 -6.69 -0.75 0.25
C ILE A 79 -6.73 0.30 1.36
N HIS A 80 -5.63 0.99 1.61
CA HIS A 80 -5.53 1.98 2.68
C HIS A 80 -5.85 3.41 2.25
N GLY A 81 -6.47 3.59 1.08
CA GLY A 81 -6.82 4.90 0.55
C GLY A 81 -5.70 5.55 -0.28
N SER A 82 -5.86 6.81 -0.60
CA SER A 82 -4.92 7.59 -1.40
C SER A 82 -4.84 9.03 -0.93
N VAL A 83 -3.66 9.62 -1.06
CA VAL A 83 -3.42 11.05 -0.83
C VAL A 83 -4.22 11.96 -1.77
N THR A 84 -4.71 11.41 -2.88
CA THR A 84 -5.51 12.13 -3.88
C THR A 84 -7.02 12.01 -3.67
N TRP A 85 -7.47 11.23 -2.68
CA TRP A 85 -8.90 11.01 -2.47
C TRP A 85 -9.50 12.04 -1.52
N ILE A 86 -10.72 12.46 -1.81
CA ILE A 86 -11.52 13.31 -0.94
C ILE A 86 -12.95 12.78 -0.88
N ASN A 87 -13.65 13.03 0.24
CA ASN A 87 -15.08 12.79 0.32
C ASN A 87 -15.83 13.93 -0.35
N SER A 88 -16.62 13.61 -1.36
CA SER A 88 -17.48 14.55 -2.08
C SER A 88 -18.90 13.99 -2.14
N ASN A 89 -19.79 14.48 -1.27
CA ASN A 89 -21.20 14.04 -1.20
C ASN A 89 -21.39 12.53 -1.03
N ASN A 90 -20.66 11.91 -0.12
CA ASN A 90 -20.66 10.47 0.11
C ASN A 90 -20.11 9.62 -1.05
N GLU A 91 -19.29 10.21 -1.90
CA GLU A 91 -18.54 9.53 -2.94
C GLU A 91 -17.04 9.86 -2.79
N ILE A 92 -16.19 8.95 -3.24
CA ILE A 92 -14.74 9.15 -3.25
C ILE A 92 -14.36 9.84 -4.55
N GLU A 93 -14.07 11.15 -4.49
CA GLU A 93 -13.58 11.93 -5.62
C GLU A 93 -12.04 11.88 -5.65
N VAL A 94 -11.45 11.71 -6.85
CA VAL A 94 -10.00 11.83 -7.06
C VAL A 94 -9.67 13.30 -7.31
N ASN A 95 -8.88 13.90 -6.42
CA ASN A 95 -8.42 15.27 -6.52
C ASN A 95 -6.89 15.31 -6.51
N LEU A 96 -6.27 15.52 -7.67
CA LEU A 96 -4.81 15.59 -7.82
C LEU A 96 -4.20 16.82 -7.14
N GLU A 97 -4.99 17.90 -7.01
CA GLU A 97 -4.60 19.12 -6.29
C GLU A 97 -5.13 19.10 -4.85
N ASN A 98 -4.94 18.01 -4.12
CA ASN A 98 -5.50 17.84 -2.79
C ASN A 98 -4.94 18.88 -1.81
N LYS A 99 -5.63 20.01 -1.71
CA LYS A 99 -5.28 21.12 -0.79
C LYS A 99 -5.33 20.70 0.68
N ILE A 100 -6.06 19.66 1.03
CA ILE A 100 -6.09 19.12 2.40
C ILE A 100 -4.74 18.49 2.72
N PHE A 101 -4.18 17.71 1.78
CA PHE A 101 -2.86 17.13 1.94
C PHE A 101 -1.76 18.20 2.05
N GLU A 102 -1.81 19.23 1.18
CA GLU A 102 -0.89 20.36 1.25
C GLU A 102 -0.99 21.09 2.61
N LYS A 103 -2.21 21.35 3.08
CA LYS A 103 -2.42 21.95 4.41
C LYS A 103 -1.90 21.08 5.55
N LEU A 104 -2.09 19.74 5.43
CA LEU A 104 -1.60 18.78 6.42
C LEU A 104 -0.07 18.80 6.48
N CYS A 105 0.62 18.78 5.32
CA CYS A 105 2.07 18.89 5.24
C CYS A 105 2.56 20.21 5.86
N ASN A 106 1.95 21.34 5.48
CA ASN A 106 2.30 22.65 6.01
C ASN A 106 2.08 22.75 7.54
N SER A 107 1.05 22.10 8.06
CA SER A 107 0.77 22.06 9.51
C SER A 107 1.78 21.16 10.23
N SER A 108 2.15 20.02 9.64
CA SER A 108 3.21 19.14 10.14
C SER A 108 4.56 19.87 10.19
N ASP A 109 4.95 20.57 9.12
CA ASP A 109 6.20 21.33 9.06
C ASP A 109 6.26 22.44 10.13
N LYS A 110 5.13 23.09 10.41
CA LYS A 110 5.05 24.06 11.52
C LYS A 110 5.34 23.41 12.87
N ILE A 111 4.73 22.26 13.16
CA ILE A 111 4.94 21.53 14.41
C ILE A 111 6.41 21.08 14.51
N ILE A 112 6.97 20.52 13.45
CA ILE A 112 8.39 20.10 13.41
C ILE A 112 9.30 21.29 13.68
N ASN A 113 9.07 22.42 13.02
CA ASN A 113 9.85 23.64 13.23
C ASN A 113 9.73 24.20 14.68
N LEU A 114 8.55 24.07 15.30
CA LEU A 114 8.35 24.48 16.69
C LEU A 114 9.09 23.57 17.65
N ILE A 115 9.04 22.26 17.43
CA ILE A 115 9.78 21.26 18.22
C ILE A 115 11.28 21.49 18.08
N THR A 116 11.78 21.71 16.86
CA THR A 116 13.21 21.98 16.61
C THR A 116 13.67 23.23 17.36
N LYS A 117 12.94 24.35 17.24
CA LYS A 117 13.25 25.59 17.97
C LYS A 117 13.19 25.43 19.50
N PHE A 118 12.27 24.60 19.98
CA PHE A 118 12.16 24.30 21.39
C PHE A 118 13.41 23.53 21.89
N ASN A 119 13.87 22.57 21.09
CA ASN A 119 15.07 21.80 21.37
C ASN A 119 16.33 22.68 21.37
N ASP A 120 16.48 23.54 20.35
CA ASP A 120 17.64 24.46 20.23
C ASP A 120 17.75 25.44 21.41
N ASN A 121 16.61 25.87 21.96
CA ASN A 121 16.56 26.80 23.08
C ASN A 121 16.75 26.15 24.46
N ASN A 122 16.57 24.83 24.56
CA ASN A 122 16.66 24.07 25.82
C ASN A 122 17.87 23.13 25.87
N VAL A 123 18.89 23.38 25.04
CA VAL A 123 20.11 22.56 24.97
C VAL A 123 20.89 22.63 26.30
N SER A 124 20.54 21.77 27.21
CA SER A 124 21.45 21.20 28.16
C SER A 124 20.98 19.77 28.43
N THR A 125 21.78 18.83 27.94
CA THR A 125 21.83 17.43 28.33
C THR A 125 21.48 16.39 27.27
N GLU A 126 22.17 15.28 27.41
CA GLU A 126 22.30 14.10 26.57
C GLU A 126 20.99 13.32 26.23
N ASP A 127 19.84 13.80 26.69
CA ASP A 127 18.54 13.12 26.60
C ASP A 127 17.52 13.82 25.68
N ASN A 128 17.95 14.44 24.58
CA ASN A 128 17.01 15.15 23.70
C ASN A 128 16.21 14.17 22.83
N LEU A 129 15.12 13.64 23.40
CA LEU A 129 14.18 12.69 22.77
C LEU A 129 13.41 13.27 21.60
N LEU A 130 13.43 14.60 21.40
CA LEU A 130 12.73 15.32 20.34
C LEU A 130 13.59 15.55 19.08
N ASP A 131 14.82 15.06 19.04
CA ASP A 131 15.61 15.00 17.80
C ASP A 131 15.00 13.94 16.87
N PRO A 132 14.50 14.32 15.68
CA PRO A 132 13.89 13.36 14.74
C PRO A 132 14.80 12.18 14.42
N LYS A 133 16.13 12.37 14.36
CA LYS A 133 17.09 11.29 14.09
C LYS A 133 17.23 10.35 15.30
N LYS A 134 17.30 10.88 16.50
CA LYS A 134 17.29 10.09 17.73
C LYS A 134 15.96 9.37 17.94
N TYR A 135 14.85 9.99 17.57
CA TYR A 135 13.52 9.39 17.66
C TYR A 135 13.40 8.16 16.75
N GLU A 136 13.88 8.24 15.50
CA GLU A 136 13.94 7.08 14.60
C GLU A 136 14.85 5.97 15.14
N GLU A 137 16.04 6.32 15.62
CA GLU A 137 16.96 5.35 16.24
C GLU A 137 16.35 4.73 17.51
N THR A 138 15.67 5.52 18.34
CA THR A 138 15.09 5.06 19.60
C THR A 138 13.85 4.19 19.40
N LEU A 139 13.02 4.47 18.39
CA LEU A 139 11.92 3.59 17.96
C LEU A 139 12.44 2.26 17.40
N LEU A 140 13.53 2.29 16.61
CA LEU A 140 14.13 1.11 16.01
C LEU A 140 14.80 0.20 17.05
N PHE A 141 15.37 0.77 18.13
CA PHE A 141 16.09 0.01 19.15
C PHE A 141 15.32 -0.24 20.45
N GLY A 142 14.06 0.20 20.56
CA GLY A 142 13.16 -0.12 21.67
C GLY A 142 13.59 0.42 23.04
N SER A 143 14.41 1.48 23.09
CA SER A 143 14.95 2.05 24.33
C SER A 143 14.04 3.08 25.02
N LEU A 144 12.92 3.48 24.40
CA LEU A 144 11.91 4.36 24.99
C LEU A 144 10.86 3.54 25.75
N THR A 145 10.69 3.83 27.03
CA THR A 145 9.51 3.34 27.75
C THR A 145 8.28 4.14 27.36
N GLU A 146 7.10 3.48 27.26
CA GLU A 146 5.82 4.15 26.94
C GLU A 146 5.51 5.34 27.87
N GLU A 147 5.95 5.28 29.11
CA GLU A 147 5.78 6.36 30.09
C GLU A 147 6.58 7.63 29.72
N LYS A 148 7.86 7.49 29.38
CA LYS A 148 8.70 8.64 28.99
C LYS A 148 8.19 9.30 27.69
N LEU A 149 7.77 8.48 26.73
CA LEU A 149 7.18 8.99 25.48
C LEU A 149 5.90 9.76 25.76
N SER A 150 5.03 9.25 26.64
CA SER A 150 3.77 9.90 26.97
C SER A 150 3.97 11.23 27.72
N GLU A 151 4.95 11.32 28.63
CA GLU A 151 5.28 12.58 29.33
C GLU A 151 5.81 13.66 28.39
N GLU A 152 6.71 13.31 27.46
CA GLU A 152 7.22 14.27 26.46
C GLU A 152 6.16 14.70 25.46
N LEU A 153 5.34 13.77 25.00
CA LEU A 153 4.18 14.11 24.16
C LEU A 153 3.21 15.04 24.90
N PHE A 154 2.96 14.79 26.19
CA PHE A 154 2.09 15.64 26.98
C PHE A 154 2.63 17.08 27.10
N ARG A 155 3.95 17.25 27.34
CA ARG A 155 4.60 18.57 27.35
C ARG A 155 4.50 19.30 26.01
N ILE A 156 4.63 18.59 24.90
CA ILE A 156 4.45 19.15 23.55
C ILE A 156 2.99 19.58 23.37
N PHE A 157 2.05 18.72 23.77
CA PHE A 157 0.61 19.03 23.69
C PHE A 157 0.23 20.26 24.49
N GLU A 158 0.71 20.42 25.72
CA GLU A 158 0.43 21.61 26.53
C GLU A 158 0.97 22.90 25.90
N LYS A 159 2.14 22.83 25.26
CA LYS A 159 2.82 24.02 24.74
C LYS A 159 2.37 24.43 23.35
N PHE A 160 1.96 23.48 22.52
CA PHE A 160 1.60 23.65 21.11
C PHE A 160 0.19 23.14 20.81
N SER A 161 -0.70 23.26 21.79
CA SER A 161 -2.05 22.68 21.71
C SER A 161 -2.81 23.11 20.46
N ASP A 162 -2.74 24.38 20.09
CA ASP A 162 -3.50 24.93 18.96
C ASP A 162 -2.99 24.40 17.60
N GLU A 163 -1.68 24.27 17.44
CA GLU A 163 -1.06 23.73 16.22
C GLU A 163 -1.31 22.22 16.10
N VAL A 164 -1.20 21.50 17.21
CA VAL A 164 -1.46 20.05 17.25
C VAL A 164 -2.93 19.76 17.02
N GLU A 165 -3.84 20.53 17.62
CA GLU A 165 -5.28 20.40 17.39
C GLU A 165 -5.64 20.69 15.93
N SER A 166 -5.07 21.74 15.35
CA SER A 166 -5.26 22.09 13.94
C SER A 166 -4.77 20.97 13.01
N PHE A 167 -3.60 20.40 13.27
CA PHE A 167 -3.09 19.24 12.54
C PHE A 167 -4.01 18.04 12.68
N TYR A 168 -4.44 17.73 13.90
CA TYR A 168 -5.29 16.58 14.19
C TYR A 168 -6.66 16.68 13.49
N LEU A 169 -7.26 17.86 13.45
CA LEU A 169 -8.51 18.10 12.73
C LEU A 169 -8.35 17.86 11.23
N LEU A 170 -7.25 18.35 10.63
CA LEU A 170 -6.93 18.10 9.23
C LEU A 170 -6.65 16.62 8.98
N TYR A 171 -5.90 15.98 9.86
CA TYR A 171 -5.58 14.55 9.76
C TYR A 171 -6.82 13.66 9.79
N LYS A 172 -7.78 13.96 10.66
CA LYS A 172 -9.06 13.22 10.72
C LYS A 172 -9.87 13.28 9.44
N THR A 173 -9.73 14.34 8.65
CA THR A 173 -10.43 14.46 7.36
C THR A 173 -9.70 13.75 6.23
N PHE A 174 -8.50 13.23 6.49
CA PHE A 174 -7.66 12.64 5.48
C PHE A 174 -8.06 11.16 5.24
N PRO A 175 -8.32 10.75 3.99
CA PRO A 175 -8.90 9.45 3.69
C PRO A 175 -7.83 8.33 3.64
N VAL A 176 -7.07 8.18 4.72
CA VAL A 176 -6.04 7.15 4.84
C VAL A 176 -6.33 6.27 6.05
N VAL A 177 -6.21 4.96 5.88
CA VAL A 177 -6.35 4.00 6.99
C VAL A 177 -5.17 4.15 7.91
N ASN A 178 -5.43 4.62 9.12
CA ASN A 178 -4.44 4.59 10.18
C ASN A 178 -4.18 3.12 10.60
N PRO A 179 -2.93 2.69 10.79
CA PRO A 179 -2.61 1.37 11.32
C PRO A 179 -3.13 1.11 12.75
N THR A 180 -3.62 2.15 13.44
CA THR A 180 -4.28 2.01 14.76
C THR A 180 -5.66 1.35 14.65
N LYS A 181 -6.17 0.82 15.77
CA LYS A 181 -7.47 0.14 15.84
C LYS A 181 -8.68 1.04 15.54
N GLU A 182 -8.50 2.35 15.60
CA GLU A 182 -9.52 3.33 15.19
C GLU A 182 -9.48 3.50 13.67
N LYS A 183 -10.42 2.83 13.01
CA LYS A 183 -10.59 2.89 11.57
C LYS A 183 -11.44 4.10 11.22
N PHE A 184 -11.27 4.60 10.01
CA PHE A 184 -12.00 5.70 9.39
C PHE A 184 -13.15 6.30 10.21
N SER A 185 -13.09 7.59 10.46
CA SER A 185 -14.24 8.37 10.94
C SER A 185 -15.33 8.54 9.87
N ASP A 186 -14.99 8.31 8.61
CA ASP A 186 -15.85 8.49 7.46
C ASP A 186 -16.36 7.14 6.93
N THR A 187 -17.68 6.99 6.89
CA THR A 187 -18.37 5.77 6.45
C THR A 187 -18.09 5.38 5.00
N VAL A 188 -17.88 6.36 4.12
CA VAL A 188 -17.63 6.10 2.70
C VAL A 188 -16.31 5.41 2.48
N PHE A 189 -15.24 5.90 3.11
CA PHE A 189 -13.92 5.27 3.03
C PHE A 189 -13.90 3.92 3.73
N GLN A 190 -14.61 3.79 4.86
CA GLN A 190 -14.77 2.52 5.55
C GLN A 190 -15.45 1.47 4.68
N GLN A 191 -16.55 1.84 4.02
CA GLN A 191 -17.26 0.94 3.11
C GLN A 191 -16.38 0.50 1.94
N HIS A 192 -15.66 1.45 1.32
CA HIS A 192 -14.73 1.17 0.21
C HIS A 192 -13.61 0.22 0.65
N TYR A 193 -13.00 0.46 1.80
CA TYR A 193 -11.98 -0.41 2.39
C TYR A 193 -12.46 -1.87 2.54
N TYR A 194 -13.63 -2.08 3.14
CA TYR A 194 -14.18 -3.42 3.29
C TYR A 194 -14.51 -4.08 1.95
N GLN A 195 -14.96 -3.31 0.97
CA GLN A 195 -15.18 -3.83 -0.38
C GLN A 195 -13.86 -4.31 -1.02
N LEU A 196 -12.77 -3.57 -0.88
CA LEU A 196 -11.46 -3.98 -1.40
C LEU A 196 -10.91 -5.22 -0.70
N LEU A 197 -11.06 -5.32 0.62
CA LEU A 197 -10.71 -6.54 1.37
C LEU A 197 -11.51 -7.75 0.91
N ARG A 198 -12.81 -7.56 0.65
CA ARG A 198 -13.67 -8.60 0.11
C ARG A 198 -13.25 -9.04 -1.29
N MET A 199 -12.85 -8.07 -2.15
CA MET A 199 -12.31 -8.38 -3.47
C MET A 199 -11.01 -9.18 -3.36
N LEU A 200 -10.10 -8.83 -2.46
CA LEU A 200 -8.89 -9.62 -2.20
C LEU A 200 -9.24 -11.05 -1.82
N SER A 201 -10.17 -11.25 -0.88
CA SER A 201 -10.63 -12.58 -0.49
C SER A 201 -11.15 -13.40 -1.69
N PHE A 202 -12.00 -12.78 -2.52
CA PHE A 202 -12.53 -13.47 -3.71
C PHE A 202 -11.47 -13.81 -4.75
N GLU A 203 -10.48 -12.95 -4.95
CA GLU A 203 -9.39 -13.25 -5.89
C GLU A 203 -8.54 -14.43 -5.41
N LEU A 204 -8.32 -14.58 -4.10
CA LEU A 204 -7.56 -15.69 -3.52
C LEU A 204 -8.36 -17.02 -3.49
N GLU A 205 -9.68 -16.96 -3.54
CA GLU A 205 -10.55 -18.15 -3.56
C GLU A 205 -10.74 -18.74 -4.97
N LYS A 206 -10.32 -18.02 -6.02
CA LYS A 206 -10.42 -18.52 -7.41
C LYS A 206 -9.54 -19.73 -7.65
N ASN A 207 -9.97 -20.57 -8.59
CA ASN A 207 -9.13 -21.65 -9.08
C ASN A 207 -7.90 -21.10 -9.81
N ASP A 208 -6.76 -21.75 -9.59
CA ASP A 208 -5.48 -21.42 -10.23
C ASP A 208 -5.03 -19.96 -9.98
N SER A 209 -5.33 -19.42 -8.79
CA SER A 209 -4.91 -18.09 -8.40
C SER A 209 -3.46 -18.07 -7.93
N VAL A 210 -2.78 -16.95 -8.23
CA VAL A 210 -1.41 -16.69 -7.79
C VAL A 210 -1.37 -15.35 -7.05
N LEU A 211 -0.84 -15.37 -5.83
CA LEU A 211 -0.55 -14.17 -5.05
C LEU A 211 0.96 -13.95 -5.00
N ILE A 212 1.41 -12.78 -5.45
CA ILE A 212 2.79 -12.33 -5.29
C ILE A 212 2.79 -11.23 -4.23
N VAL A 213 3.50 -11.47 -3.12
CA VAL A 213 3.64 -10.52 -2.02
C VAL A 213 5.03 -9.89 -2.11
N PHE A 214 5.07 -8.56 -2.19
CA PHE A 214 6.31 -7.80 -2.29
C PHE A 214 6.24 -6.56 -1.39
N GLY A 215 7.27 -6.32 -0.58
CA GLY A 215 7.36 -5.15 0.29
C GLY A 215 6.26 -5.06 1.37
N PHE A 216 5.65 -6.19 1.73
CA PHE A 216 4.55 -6.23 2.71
C PHE A 216 4.88 -7.16 3.88
N SER A 217 4.78 -6.64 5.09
CA SER A 217 5.22 -7.32 6.33
C SER A 217 4.12 -8.14 7.03
N PHE A 218 2.90 -8.15 6.49
CA PHE A 218 1.72 -8.73 7.13
C PHE A 218 1.45 -8.18 8.55
N SER A 219 1.71 -6.88 8.75
CA SER A 219 1.37 -6.21 10.01
C SER A 219 -0.09 -5.79 10.07
N ASP A 220 -0.79 -5.70 8.93
CA ASP A 220 -2.24 -5.51 8.89
C ASP A 220 -2.94 -6.85 9.17
N GLU A 221 -3.61 -6.91 10.32
CA GLU A 221 -4.28 -8.12 10.80
C GLU A 221 -5.41 -8.58 9.87
N HIS A 222 -6.12 -7.65 9.21
CA HIS A 222 -7.23 -8.01 8.30
C HIS A 222 -6.72 -8.66 7.01
N ILE A 223 -5.65 -8.11 6.43
CA ILE A 223 -5.03 -8.70 5.24
C ILE A 223 -4.39 -10.04 5.60
N LEU A 224 -3.69 -10.11 6.75
CA LEU A 224 -3.10 -11.35 7.26
C LEU A 224 -4.16 -12.45 7.42
N GLU A 225 -5.30 -12.13 8.04
CA GLU A 225 -6.37 -13.10 8.28
C GLU A 225 -7.02 -13.59 6.97
N ILE A 226 -7.23 -12.68 6.01
CA ILE A 226 -7.72 -13.05 4.67
C ILE A 226 -6.76 -14.05 4.02
N VAL A 227 -5.46 -13.76 4.01
CA VAL A 227 -4.46 -14.65 3.40
C VAL A 227 -4.40 -15.98 4.13
N ARG A 228 -4.39 -16.00 5.48
CA ARG A 228 -4.39 -17.24 6.27
C ARG A 228 -5.60 -18.12 5.95
N ARG A 229 -6.79 -17.52 5.87
CA ARG A 229 -8.01 -18.26 5.54
C ARG A 229 -7.97 -18.82 4.11
N SER A 230 -7.41 -18.04 3.17
CA SER A 230 -7.34 -18.43 1.76
C SER A 230 -6.36 -19.59 1.48
N ILE A 231 -5.43 -19.89 2.39
CA ILE A 231 -4.49 -21.03 2.27
C ILE A 231 -5.22 -22.37 2.20
N VAL A 232 -6.48 -22.43 2.63
CA VAL A 232 -7.33 -23.65 2.47
C VAL A 232 -7.60 -23.95 0.99
N ASN A 233 -7.50 -22.97 0.09
CA ASN A 233 -7.65 -23.18 -1.34
C ASN A 233 -6.42 -23.94 -1.91
N PRO A 234 -6.55 -25.23 -2.30
CA PRO A 234 -5.41 -26.04 -2.74
C PRO A 234 -4.84 -25.59 -4.10
N LYS A 235 -5.56 -24.73 -4.82
CA LYS A 235 -5.16 -24.20 -6.14
C LYS A 235 -4.60 -22.79 -6.06
N LEU A 236 -4.46 -22.22 -4.85
CA LEU A 236 -3.77 -20.97 -4.60
C LEU A 236 -2.27 -21.23 -4.50
N LYS A 237 -1.47 -20.40 -5.17
CA LYS A 237 -0.01 -20.36 -5.00
C LYS A 237 0.39 -18.98 -4.50
N ILE A 238 1.19 -18.93 -3.44
CA ILE A 238 1.65 -17.67 -2.84
C ILE A 238 3.17 -17.59 -2.94
N TYR A 239 3.67 -16.51 -3.54
CA TYR A 239 5.09 -16.17 -3.57
C TYR A 239 5.34 -14.98 -2.66
N VAL A 240 6.13 -15.14 -1.62
CA VAL A 240 6.50 -14.07 -0.70
C VAL A 240 7.94 -13.65 -0.97
N ILE A 241 8.12 -12.44 -1.50
CA ILE A 241 9.44 -11.86 -1.75
C ILE A 241 9.83 -11.03 -0.53
N ALA A 242 10.65 -11.64 0.32
CA ALA A 242 11.14 -11.02 1.54
C ALA A 242 12.44 -10.25 1.28
N PHE A 243 12.58 -9.07 1.90
CA PHE A 243 13.76 -8.22 1.68
C PHE A 243 15.05 -8.90 2.13
N ASN A 244 15.03 -9.58 3.29
CA ASN A 244 16.16 -10.31 3.87
C ASN A 244 15.67 -11.51 4.69
N GLU A 245 16.59 -12.32 5.22
CA GLU A 245 16.23 -13.49 6.03
C GLU A 245 15.50 -13.12 7.34
N GLY A 246 15.80 -11.97 7.94
CA GLY A 246 15.10 -11.48 9.12
C GLY A 246 13.62 -11.19 8.83
N ALA A 247 13.34 -10.47 7.75
CA ALA A 247 11.96 -10.21 7.27
C ALA A 247 11.25 -11.53 6.91
N LYS A 248 11.93 -12.45 6.25
CA LYS A 248 11.41 -13.77 5.89
C LYS A 248 10.99 -14.57 7.13
N LYS A 249 11.82 -14.57 8.19
CA LYS A 249 11.50 -15.24 9.44
C LYS A 249 10.27 -14.65 10.10
N GLN A 250 10.18 -13.32 10.21
CA GLN A 250 9.02 -12.63 10.78
C GLN A 250 7.73 -12.94 10.00
N ILE A 251 7.77 -12.93 8.66
CA ILE A 251 6.61 -13.25 7.84
C ILE A 251 6.19 -14.72 8.03
N LYS A 252 7.15 -15.65 8.09
CA LYS A 252 6.88 -17.06 8.37
C LYS A 252 6.18 -17.27 9.72
N GLU A 253 6.64 -16.57 10.76
CA GLU A 253 6.04 -16.62 12.10
C GLU A 253 4.58 -16.13 12.05
N LYS A 254 4.32 -15.02 11.34
CA LYS A 254 2.97 -14.46 11.18
C LYS A 254 2.05 -15.37 10.38
N LEU A 255 2.49 -15.94 9.27
CA LEU A 255 1.68 -16.84 8.44
C LEU A 255 1.51 -18.23 9.07
N GLY A 256 2.40 -18.59 10.01
CA GLY A 256 2.40 -19.90 10.66
C GLY A 256 2.86 -21.04 9.73
N ASN A 257 2.80 -22.27 10.25
CA ASN A 257 3.18 -23.48 9.49
C ASN A 257 2.09 -23.97 8.52
N LEU A 258 1.13 -23.09 8.18
CA LEU A 258 0.04 -23.41 7.28
C LEU A 258 0.54 -23.36 5.83
N GLY A 259 0.28 -24.39 5.04
CA GLY A 259 0.45 -24.37 3.60
C GLY A 259 1.85 -24.62 3.05
N GLY A 260 2.59 -25.59 3.59
CA GLY A 260 3.98 -25.91 3.19
C GLY A 260 4.25 -26.05 1.68
N ASN A 261 3.26 -26.42 0.86
CA ASN A 261 3.40 -26.51 -0.60
C ASN A 261 2.77 -25.33 -1.36
N ILE A 262 2.02 -24.46 -0.67
CA ILE A 262 1.27 -23.33 -1.24
C ILE A 262 2.11 -22.08 -1.19
N ILE A 263 2.89 -21.87 -0.10
CA ILE A 263 3.69 -20.66 0.12
C ILE A 263 5.15 -20.94 -0.22
N GLU A 264 5.68 -20.14 -1.12
CA GLU A 264 7.11 -20.12 -1.48
C GLU A 264 7.72 -18.80 -1.07
N TYR A 265 8.81 -18.87 -0.30
CA TYR A 265 9.52 -17.70 0.20
C TYR A 265 10.79 -17.43 -0.62
N LEU A 266 10.86 -16.25 -1.24
CA LEU A 266 11.94 -15.84 -2.11
C LEU A 266 12.72 -14.65 -1.48
N PRO A 267 14.02 -14.50 -1.75
CA PRO A 267 14.91 -15.44 -2.41
C PRO A 267 15.09 -16.74 -1.64
N SER A 268 15.22 -17.86 -2.36
CA SER A 268 15.43 -19.19 -1.75
C SER A 268 16.91 -19.56 -1.58
N ILE A 269 17.80 -18.84 -2.24
CA ILE A 269 19.24 -19.19 -2.36
C ILE A 269 20.08 -17.97 -1.98
N SER A 270 21.14 -18.20 -1.18
CA SER A 270 22.22 -17.24 -1.00
C SER A 270 23.02 -17.10 -2.30
N SER A 271 23.60 -15.91 -2.55
CA SER A 271 24.53 -15.70 -3.66
C SER A 271 25.68 -16.72 -3.62
N PRO A 272 26.23 -17.15 -4.80
CA PRO A 272 27.43 -17.97 -4.84
C PRO A 272 28.61 -17.40 -4.03
N ASP A 273 28.68 -16.10 -3.87
CA ASP A 273 29.69 -15.37 -3.10
C ASP A 273 29.41 -15.32 -1.60
N GLY A 274 28.38 -16.03 -1.10
CA GLY A 274 28.00 -16.06 0.31
C GLY A 274 27.27 -14.82 0.80
N ASN A 275 27.00 -13.84 -0.08
CA ASN A 275 26.21 -12.67 0.27
C ASN A 275 24.72 -12.99 0.25
N GLU A 276 23.97 -12.37 1.17
CA GLU A 276 22.51 -12.48 1.21
C GLU A 276 21.89 -11.79 -0.03
N VAL A 277 21.04 -12.54 -0.74
CA VAL A 277 20.28 -11.97 -1.87
C VAL A 277 19.08 -11.22 -1.30
N GLN A 278 19.02 -9.92 -1.55
CA GLN A 278 17.89 -9.09 -1.12
C GLN A 278 16.71 -9.18 -2.09
N GLY A 279 15.50 -9.37 -1.54
CA GLY A 279 14.24 -9.34 -2.28
C GLY A 279 13.79 -7.92 -2.62
N ASN A 280 14.59 -7.20 -3.39
CA ASN A 280 14.33 -5.84 -3.86
C ASN A 280 13.68 -5.81 -5.27
N PHE A 281 13.43 -4.63 -5.83
CA PHE A 281 12.83 -4.49 -7.17
C PHE A 281 13.68 -5.13 -8.29
N SER A 282 15.02 -5.08 -8.20
CA SER A 282 15.89 -5.74 -9.17
C SER A 282 15.72 -7.25 -9.15
N TYR A 283 15.58 -7.84 -7.94
CA TYR A 283 15.28 -9.26 -7.80
C TYR A 283 13.90 -9.60 -8.38
N LEU A 284 12.87 -8.80 -8.04
CA LEU A 284 11.52 -9.00 -8.57
C LEU A 284 11.53 -8.98 -10.11
N ASN A 285 12.21 -8.01 -10.74
CA ASN A 285 12.33 -7.94 -12.19
C ASN A 285 13.03 -9.17 -12.77
N SER A 286 14.10 -9.66 -12.15
CA SER A 286 14.83 -10.83 -12.64
C SER A 286 13.97 -12.10 -12.70
N LEU A 287 12.95 -12.23 -11.82
CA LEU A 287 12.01 -13.35 -11.85
C LEU A 287 11.13 -13.37 -13.13
N PHE A 288 10.86 -12.20 -13.69
CA PHE A 288 10.09 -12.06 -14.93
C PHE A 288 10.97 -12.12 -16.17
N ASP A 289 12.20 -11.60 -16.11
CA ASP A 289 13.15 -11.59 -17.24
C ASP A 289 13.70 -12.99 -17.56
N ALA A 290 13.91 -13.84 -16.55
CA ALA A 290 14.44 -15.20 -16.72
C ALA A 290 13.52 -16.13 -17.55
N LYS A 291 12.26 -15.78 -17.79
CA LYS A 291 11.33 -16.53 -18.66
C LYS A 291 11.30 -16.03 -20.11
N GLY A 292 12.05 -14.98 -20.44
CA GLY A 292 12.13 -14.41 -21.78
C GLY A 292 13.27 -14.97 -22.66
N SER A 293 14.21 -15.71 -22.06
CA SER A 293 15.42 -16.19 -22.78
C SER A 293 15.28 -17.58 -23.41
N ASP A 294 14.16 -18.27 -23.24
CA ASP A 294 13.87 -19.57 -23.85
C ASP A 294 12.80 -19.49 -24.97
N LYS A 295 12.96 -18.53 -25.89
CA LYS A 295 12.21 -18.53 -27.15
C LYS A 295 13.15 -18.31 -28.34
#